data_f666b70f5fc40bb2dac5f58bb0d218d6
#
_entry.id   f666b70f5fc40bb2dac5f58bb0d218d6
#
_cell.length_a   1.000
_cell.length_b   1.000
_cell.length_c   1.000
_cell.angle_alpha   90.00
_cell.angle_beta   90.00
_cell.angle_gamma   90.00
#
_symmetry.space_group_name_H-M   'P 1'
#
loop_
_entity.id
_entity.type
_entity.pdbx_description
1 polymer ?
#
loop_
_entity_poly.entity_id
_entity_poly.type
_entity_poly.pdbx_seq_one_letter_code
_entity_poly.pdbx_strand_id
1 'polypeptide(L)'
;MERTHKNNFFEIKNLSENIAEIRIYGTITKWAWEEYGEVSSANFAKELQKLKNISHINLRVNSPGGDVFEASAIYNLLKDYAKVNNIEITGYIDGLAASAASFLVLCATKIIMGTGALYMIHNPLTSAYGNAEKLKKQIELLDTVKEAILDIYCTKSKLSREEISEKMNGEKWYRASEALEAGFVDEIVENDNSLENIKNISNELHIENFINQDLLKEKLKEIENMKKTGGRNMEKTIQELINEHPKLMNDYKNQIINEIGNSEKEKIEAAIKAERERIQALDKIPTLNDSQKETINKAKFEEPREPKDIMAEFFVSNANKANQEIQAAKDDILKAGLDKIIPSNSDLGDNSVEDEIYKAALNAYNDEEK
;
A
#
# COMPACT_ATOMS: atom_id res chain seq x y z
N MET A 1 -6.70 -39.22 0.90
CA MET A 1 -7.16 -38.50 -0.30
C MET A 1 -6.79 -37.03 -0.10
N GLU A 2 -5.62 -36.65 -0.50
CA GLU A 2 -5.17 -35.25 -0.52
C GLU A 2 -5.86 -34.54 -1.67
N ARG A 3 -6.74 -33.61 -1.36
CA ARG A 3 -7.26 -32.67 -2.35
C ARG A 3 -6.21 -31.57 -2.53
N THR A 4 -5.30 -31.77 -3.47
CA THR A 4 -4.48 -30.68 -4.00
C THR A 4 -5.37 -29.78 -4.83
N HIS A 5 -5.99 -28.77 -4.20
CA HIS A 5 -6.50 -27.62 -4.93
C HIS A 5 -5.27 -26.81 -5.39
N LYS A 6 -4.77 -27.10 -6.59
CA LYS A 6 -3.95 -26.13 -7.31
C LYS A 6 -4.86 -24.97 -7.67
N ASN A 7 -4.86 -23.94 -6.85
CA ASN A 7 -5.43 -22.66 -7.25
C ASN A 7 -4.48 -22.08 -8.30
N ASN A 8 -4.82 -22.20 -9.57
CA ASN A 8 -4.06 -21.61 -10.67
C ASN A 8 -4.40 -20.13 -10.77
N PHE A 9 -3.76 -19.29 -9.96
CA PHE A 9 -3.93 -17.84 -9.98
C PHE A 9 -3.26 -17.18 -11.18
N PHE A 10 -2.17 -17.78 -11.69
CA PHE A 10 -1.56 -17.44 -12.96
C PHE A 10 -1.62 -18.64 -13.88
N GLU A 11 -2.25 -18.48 -15.04
CA GLU A 11 -2.39 -19.54 -16.04
C GLU A 11 -2.41 -18.94 -17.44
N ILE A 12 -1.65 -19.56 -18.35
CA ILE A 12 -1.77 -19.32 -19.78
C ILE A 12 -2.15 -20.65 -20.45
N LYS A 13 -3.28 -20.66 -21.13
CA LYS A 13 -3.76 -21.85 -21.83
C LYS A 13 -4.41 -21.51 -23.17
N ASN A 14 -4.34 -22.43 -24.11
CA ASN A 14 -5.13 -22.36 -25.32
C ASN A 14 -6.55 -22.85 -25.01
N LEU A 15 -7.55 -22.02 -25.28
CA LEU A 15 -8.97 -22.40 -25.18
C LEU A 15 -9.45 -23.10 -26.43
N SER A 16 -8.86 -22.76 -27.60
CA SER A 16 -9.12 -23.35 -28.91
C SER A 16 -7.88 -23.21 -29.78
N GLU A 17 -7.93 -23.67 -31.02
CA GLU A 17 -6.77 -23.64 -31.92
C GLU A 17 -6.15 -22.26 -32.14
N ASN A 18 -6.91 -21.16 -31.92
CA ASN A 18 -6.47 -19.81 -32.19
C ASN A 18 -6.79 -18.79 -31.08
N ILE A 19 -7.30 -19.22 -29.93
CA ILE A 19 -7.62 -18.36 -28.78
C ILE A 19 -6.85 -18.81 -27.55
N ALA A 20 -6.09 -17.91 -26.94
CA ALA A 20 -5.46 -18.13 -25.65
C ALA A 20 -6.20 -17.38 -24.54
N GLU A 21 -6.24 -17.96 -23.35
CA GLU A 21 -6.66 -17.29 -22.12
C GLU A 21 -5.45 -17.10 -21.21
N ILE A 22 -5.27 -15.88 -20.75
CA ILE A 22 -4.25 -15.51 -19.78
C ILE A 22 -4.98 -15.02 -18.54
N ARG A 23 -4.72 -15.65 -17.39
CA ARG A 23 -5.27 -15.26 -16.08
C ARG A 23 -4.21 -14.62 -15.24
N ILE A 24 -4.53 -13.47 -14.65
CA ILE A 24 -3.75 -12.78 -13.63
C ILE A 24 -4.66 -12.60 -12.41
N TYR A 25 -4.66 -13.63 -11.57
CA TYR A 25 -5.49 -13.69 -10.36
C TYR A 25 -4.55 -13.74 -9.15
N GLY A 26 -4.28 -12.59 -8.53
CA GLY A 26 -3.39 -12.49 -7.39
C GLY A 26 -2.40 -11.34 -7.48
N THR A 27 -1.37 -11.36 -6.64
CA THR A 27 -0.38 -10.28 -6.52
C THR A 27 0.67 -10.34 -7.63
N ILE A 28 1.03 -9.17 -8.17
CA ILE A 28 2.11 -9.02 -9.14
C ILE A 28 3.39 -8.72 -8.36
N THR A 29 4.41 -9.60 -8.45
CA THR A 29 5.63 -9.47 -7.67
C THR A 29 6.84 -10.09 -8.38
N LYS A 30 8.01 -9.54 -8.14
CA LYS A 30 9.28 -10.05 -8.70
C LYS A 30 9.63 -11.46 -8.21
N TRP A 31 9.33 -11.78 -6.96
CA TRP A 31 9.62 -13.05 -6.30
C TRP A 31 8.39 -13.94 -6.24
N ALA A 32 7.76 -14.14 -7.40
CA ALA A 32 6.50 -14.85 -7.50
C ALA A 32 6.62 -16.32 -7.06
N TRP A 33 5.82 -16.69 -6.09
CA TRP A 33 5.59 -18.07 -5.67
C TRP A 33 4.27 -18.52 -6.27
N GLU A 34 4.33 -19.34 -7.31
CA GLU A 34 3.15 -19.81 -8.06
C GLU A 34 2.09 -20.48 -7.16
N GLU A 35 2.54 -21.09 -6.06
CA GLU A 35 1.66 -21.74 -5.08
C GLU A 35 0.76 -20.72 -4.33
N TYR A 36 1.18 -19.46 -4.26
CA TYR A 36 0.44 -18.37 -3.60
C TYR A 36 -0.23 -17.40 -4.59
N GLY A 37 -0.30 -17.77 -5.87
CA GLY A 37 -0.99 -16.94 -6.86
C GLY A 37 -0.24 -15.70 -7.30
N GLU A 38 1.07 -15.69 -7.16
CA GLU A 38 1.90 -14.55 -7.52
C GLU A 38 2.37 -14.63 -8.98
N VAL A 39 2.50 -13.47 -9.64
CA VAL A 39 2.90 -13.35 -11.03
C VAL A 39 4.13 -12.48 -11.16
N SER A 40 5.18 -12.98 -11.83
CA SER A 40 6.35 -12.18 -12.21
C SER A 40 6.44 -12.04 -13.74
N SER A 41 7.04 -10.93 -14.20
CA SER A 41 7.27 -10.69 -15.62
C SER A 41 8.15 -11.76 -16.26
N ALA A 42 9.11 -12.31 -15.52
CA ALA A 42 9.99 -13.36 -16.00
C ALA A 42 9.26 -14.68 -16.27
N ASN A 43 8.37 -15.11 -15.36
CA ASN A 43 7.55 -16.29 -15.55
C ASN A 43 6.52 -16.05 -16.65
N PHE A 44 5.91 -14.86 -16.66
CA PHE A 44 4.98 -14.43 -17.69
C PHE A 44 5.58 -14.53 -19.10
N ALA A 45 6.79 -14.00 -19.29
CA ALA A 45 7.48 -14.04 -20.58
C ALA A 45 7.75 -15.48 -21.08
N LYS A 46 8.13 -16.39 -20.17
CA LYS A 46 8.35 -17.81 -20.52
C LYS A 46 7.06 -18.50 -20.98
N GLU A 47 5.95 -18.26 -20.28
CA GLU A 47 4.67 -18.84 -20.61
C GLU A 47 4.10 -18.24 -21.91
N LEU A 48 4.22 -16.93 -22.11
CA LEU A 48 3.78 -16.25 -23.32
C LEU A 48 4.46 -16.78 -24.59
N GLN A 49 5.76 -17.12 -24.50
CA GLN A 49 6.53 -17.69 -25.62
C GLN A 49 6.07 -19.11 -26.05
N LYS A 50 5.33 -19.81 -25.17
CA LYS A 50 4.77 -21.15 -25.50
C LYS A 50 3.54 -21.06 -26.40
N LEU A 51 2.87 -19.91 -26.45
CA LEU A 51 1.70 -19.71 -27.29
C LEU A 51 2.10 -19.71 -28.76
N LYS A 52 1.37 -20.48 -29.56
CA LYS A 52 1.60 -20.60 -31.01
C LYS A 52 0.27 -20.56 -31.75
N ASN A 53 0.28 -19.96 -32.93
CA ASN A 53 -0.85 -19.96 -33.86
C ASN A 53 -2.14 -19.38 -33.26
N ILE A 54 -2.03 -18.39 -32.36
CA ILE A 54 -3.18 -17.68 -31.78
C ILE A 54 -3.44 -16.38 -32.55
N SER A 55 -4.70 -16.00 -32.63
CA SER A 55 -5.14 -14.71 -33.19
C SER A 55 -5.81 -13.82 -32.15
N HIS A 56 -6.14 -14.38 -31.00
CA HIS A 56 -6.83 -13.65 -29.93
C HIS A 56 -6.37 -14.08 -28.54
N ILE A 57 -6.27 -13.10 -27.63
CA ILE A 57 -5.97 -13.32 -26.21
C ILE A 57 -7.13 -12.79 -25.38
N ASN A 58 -7.69 -13.64 -24.52
CA ASN A 58 -8.55 -13.26 -23.42
C ASN A 58 -7.68 -13.03 -22.17
N LEU A 59 -7.45 -11.77 -21.81
CA LEU A 59 -6.72 -11.40 -20.58
C LEU A 59 -7.71 -11.23 -19.43
N ARG A 60 -7.76 -12.19 -18.52
CA ARG A 60 -8.63 -12.17 -17.34
C ARG A 60 -7.87 -11.65 -16.11
N VAL A 61 -8.41 -10.63 -15.47
CA VAL A 61 -7.77 -9.95 -14.35
C VAL A 61 -8.66 -10.01 -13.11
N ASN A 62 -8.08 -10.46 -12.02
CA ASN A 62 -8.64 -10.40 -10.68
C ASN A 62 -7.49 -10.22 -9.68
N SER A 63 -6.96 -8.99 -9.59
CA SER A 63 -5.69 -8.69 -8.94
C SER A 63 -5.74 -7.37 -8.17
N PRO A 64 -5.11 -7.30 -6.99
CA PRO A 64 -4.90 -6.07 -6.23
C PRO A 64 -3.77 -5.20 -6.81
N GLY A 65 -3.04 -5.72 -7.78
CA GLY A 65 -1.81 -5.12 -8.27
C GLY A 65 -0.56 -5.68 -7.58
N GLY A 66 0.38 -4.81 -7.28
CA GLY A 66 1.66 -5.17 -6.68
C GLY A 66 2.81 -4.35 -7.26
N ASP A 67 3.93 -5.01 -7.59
CA ASP A 67 5.13 -4.35 -8.11
C ASP A 67 4.86 -3.66 -9.45
N VAL A 68 5.05 -2.34 -9.47
CA VAL A 68 4.79 -1.49 -10.65
C VAL A 68 5.71 -1.81 -11.82
N PHE A 69 6.96 -2.20 -11.56
CA PHE A 69 7.92 -2.52 -12.61
C PHE A 69 7.61 -3.87 -13.26
N GLU A 70 7.21 -4.85 -12.47
CA GLU A 70 6.75 -6.15 -12.98
C GLU A 70 5.47 -5.99 -13.81
N ALA A 71 4.50 -5.21 -13.33
CA ALA A 71 3.27 -4.94 -14.07
C ALA A 71 3.53 -4.17 -15.39
N SER A 72 4.42 -3.18 -15.37
CA SER A 72 4.82 -2.44 -16.57
C SER A 72 5.54 -3.34 -17.58
N ALA A 73 6.37 -4.27 -17.11
CA ALA A 73 7.03 -5.25 -17.97
C ALA A 73 6.00 -6.19 -18.63
N ILE A 74 5.01 -6.70 -17.87
CA ILE A 74 3.95 -7.55 -18.40
C ILE A 74 3.08 -6.78 -19.42
N TYR A 75 2.71 -5.53 -19.09
CA TYR A 75 1.98 -4.65 -20.01
C TYR A 75 2.67 -4.51 -21.36
N ASN A 76 3.98 -4.21 -21.35
CA ASN A 76 4.77 -4.05 -22.58
C ASN A 76 4.95 -5.38 -23.32
N LEU A 77 5.22 -6.49 -22.62
CA LEU A 77 5.31 -7.82 -23.21
C LEU A 77 4.05 -8.20 -23.97
N LEU A 78 2.87 -7.95 -23.39
CA LEU A 78 1.59 -8.24 -24.05
C LEU A 78 1.37 -7.34 -25.26
N LYS A 79 1.64 -6.04 -25.16
CA LYS A 79 1.50 -5.12 -26.31
C LYS A 79 2.44 -5.47 -27.45
N ASP A 80 3.69 -5.76 -27.15
CA ASP A 80 4.68 -6.13 -28.16
C ASP A 80 4.34 -7.48 -28.81
N TYR A 81 3.95 -8.47 -27.98
CA TYR A 81 3.54 -9.78 -28.50
C TYR A 81 2.32 -9.68 -29.41
N ALA A 82 1.31 -8.92 -29.02
CA ALA A 82 0.12 -8.68 -29.80
C ALA A 82 0.44 -7.96 -31.12
N LYS A 83 1.28 -6.93 -31.08
CA LYS A 83 1.70 -6.16 -32.25
C LYS A 83 2.49 -7.01 -33.24
N VAL A 84 3.49 -7.75 -32.75
CA VAL A 84 4.36 -8.58 -33.62
C VAL A 84 3.61 -9.70 -34.29
N ASN A 85 2.65 -10.32 -33.60
CA ASN A 85 1.89 -11.48 -34.10
C ASN A 85 0.51 -11.12 -34.66
N ASN A 86 0.18 -9.82 -34.73
CA ASN A 86 -1.14 -9.32 -35.16
C ASN A 86 -2.30 -9.95 -34.41
N ILE A 87 -2.23 -9.91 -33.07
CA ILE A 87 -3.18 -10.54 -32.15
C ILE A 87 -4.02 -9.44 -31.49
N GLU A 88 -5.33 -9.68 -31.35
CA GLU A 88 -6.20 -8.83 -30.54
C GLU A 88 -6.22 -9.32 -29.09
N ILE A 89 -6.24 -8.36 -28.15
CA ILE A 89 -6.37 -8.63 -26.71
C ILE A 89 -7.70 -8.07 -26.22
N THR A 90 -8.53 -8.92 -25.63
CA THR A 90 -9.69 -8.49 -24.84
C THR A 90 -9.39 -8.69 -23.36
N GLY A 91 -9.44 -7.60 -22.60
CA GLY A 91 -9.29 -7.61 -21.16
C GLY A 91 -10.63 -7.86 -20.45
N TYR A 92 -10.65 -8.73 -19.47
CA TYR A 92 -11.81 -8.99 -18.62
C TYR A 92 -11.45 -8.68 -17.17
N ILE A 93 -12.23 -7.81 -16.52
CA ILE A 93 -12.11 -7.55 -15.10
C ILE A 93 -13.19 -8.36 -14.39
N ASP A 94 -12.76 -9.50 -13.81
CA ASP A 94 -13.67 -10.50 -13.26
C ASP A 94 -14.13 -10.18 -11.82
N GLY A 95 -13.32 -9.47 -11.06
CA GLY A 95 -13.63 -9.05 -9.71
C GLY A 95 -12.90 -7.77 -9.34
N LEU A 96 -11.58 -7.75 -9.50
CA LEU A 96 -10.75 -6.63 -9.11
C LEU A 96 -9.65 -6.35 -10.12
N ALA A 97 -9.49 -5.08 -10.50
CA ALA A 97 -8.29 -4.57 -11.13
C ALA A 97 -7.82 -3.32 -10.37
N ALA A 98 -6.93 -3.48 -9.40
CA ALA A 98 -6.50 -2.39 -8.55
C ALA A 98 -5.00 -2.09 -8.70
N SER A 99 -4.62 -0.83 -8.47
CA SER A 99 -3.22 -0.40 -8.45
C SER A 99 -2.49 -0.81 -9.75
N ALA A 100 -1.40 -1.55 -9.67
CA ALA A 100 -0.63 -1.98 -10.83
C ALA A 100 -1.46 -2.86 -11.82
N ALA A 101 -2.44 -3.62 -11.37
CA ALA A 101 -3.32 -4.40 -12.24
C ALA A 101 -4.28 -3.51 -13.05
N SER A 102 -4.63 -2.33 -12.55
CA SER A 102 -5.55 -1.40 -13.23
C SER A 102 -4.92 -0.78 -14.48
N PHE A 103 -3.63 -0.47 -14.47
CA PHE A 103 -2.97 -0.02 -15.69
C PHE A 103 -2.50 -1.18 -16.57
N LEU A 104 -2.18 -2.34 -15.99
CA LEU A 104 -1.77 -3.51 -16.75
C LEU A 104 -2.87 -3.95 -17.74
N VAL A 105 -4.13 -4.02 -17.32
CA VAL A 105 -5.24 -4.43 -18.18
C VAL A 105 -5.44 -3.51 -19.39
N LEU A 106 -4.95 -2.27 -19.33
CA LEU A 106 -5.02 -1.30 -20.43
C LEU A 106 -4.14 -1.67 -21.64
N CYS A 107 -3.37 -2.75 -21.57
CA CYS A 107 -2.71 -3.31 -22.77
C CYS A 107 -3.73 -3.89 -23.77
N ALA A 108 -4.95 -4.19 -23.32
CA ALA A 108 -6.02 -4.70 -24.15
C ALA A 108 -6.67 -3.62 -25.04
N THR A 109 -7.09 -4.01 -26.24
CA THR A 109 -7.82 -3.14 -27.17
C THR A 109 -9.25 -2.92 -26.72
N LYS A 110 -9.89 -3.95 -26.16
CA LYS A 110 -11.24 -3.91 -25.59
C LYS A 110 -11.18 -4.42 -24.15
N ILE A 111 -11.86 -3.70 -23.22
CA ILE A 111 -11.91 -4.06 -21.82
C ILE A 111 -13.37 -4.23 -21.38
N ILE A 112 -13.67 -5.39 -20.84
CA ILE A 112 -14.99 -5.80 -20.38
C ILE A 112 -14.93 -5.97 -18.87
N MET A 113 -15.85 -5.36 -18.13
CA MET A 113 -15.87 -5.41 -16.68
C MET A 113 -17.17 -6.04 -16.17
N GLY A 114 -17.07 -6.96 -15.23
CA GLY A 114 -18.24 -7.55 -14.57
C GLY A 114 -18.98 -6.51 -13.73
N THR A 115 -20.31 -6.54 -13.71
CA THR A 115 -21.17 -5.59 -12.97
C THR A 115 -20.77 -5.45 -11.49
N GLY A 116 -20.35 -6.54 -10.85
CA GLY A 116 -19.91 -6.55 -9.46
C GLY A 116 -18.41 -6.31 -9.27
N ALA A 117 -17.65 -6.07 -10.34
CA ALA A 117 -16.21 -5.87 -10.24
C ALA A 117 -15.86 -4.43 -9.80
N LEU A 118 -14.62 -4.26 -9.29
CA LEU A 118 -14.05 -2.98 -8.89
C LEU A 118 -12.77 -2.67 -9.68
N TYR A 119 -12.57 -1.39 -9.91
CA TYR A 119 -11.37 -0.85 -10.53
C TYR A 119 -10.79 0.25 -9.64
N MET A 120 -9.47 0.29 -9.41
CA MET A 120 -8.88 1.28 -8.50
C MET A 120 -7.57 1.82 -9.02
N ILE A 121 -7.43 3.15 -8.92
CA ILE A 121 -6.19 3.86 -9.23
C ILE A 121 -5.70 4.64 -8.02
N HIS A 122 -4.39 4.64 -7.81
CA HIS A 122 -3.73 5.43 -6.79
C HIS A 122 -2.27 5.75 -7.17
N ASN A 123 -1.64 6.62 -6.40
CA ASN A 123 -0.21 6.92 -6.57
C ASN A 123 0.67 5.71 -6.25
N PRO A 124 1.83 5.57 -6.91
CA PRO A 124 2.80 4.54 -6.54
C PRO A 124 3.28 4.74 -5.10
N LEU A 125 3.46 3.63 -4.40
CA LEU A 125 3.88 3.59 -3.00
C LEU A 125 5.24 2.89 -2.89
N THR A 126 6.04 3.31 -1.91
CA THR A 126 7.25 2.59 -1.52
C THR A 126 7.54 2.80 -0.05
N SER A 127 8.25 1.86 0.55
CA SER A 127 8.89 2.05 1.85
C SER A 127 10.32 2.51 1.62
N ALA A 128 10.74 3.60 2.25
CA ALA A 128 12.07 4.17 2.09
C ALA A 128 12.72 4.46 3.43
N TYR A 129 14.00 4.12 3.55
CA TYR A 129 14.81 4.41 4.72
C TYR A 129 16.14 5.02 4.29
N GLY A 130 16.59 6.05 5.03
CA GLY A 130 17.88 6.69 4.75
C GLY A 130 17.95 8.12 5.25
N ASN A 131 19.03 8.81 4.90
CA ASN A 131 19.19 10.23 5.17
C ASN A 131 18.31 11.08 4.24
N ALA A 132 18.24 12.39 4.51
CA ALA A 132 17.39 13.32 3.75
C ALA A 132 17.64 13.28 2.23
N GLU A 133 18.89 13.10 1.80
CA GLU A 133 19.24 13.04 0.39
C GLU A 133 18.70 11.75 -0.29
N LYS A 134 18.82 10.61 0.39
CA LYS A 134 18.24 9.34 -0.10
C LYS A 134 16.72 9.42 -0.18
N LEU A 135 16.06 10.02 0.82
CA LEU A 135 14.61 10.18 0.83
C LEU A 135 14.14 11.11 -0.31
N LYS A 136 14.87 12.21 -0.59
CA LYS A 136 14.55 13.07 -1.73
C LYS A 136 14.63 12.32 -3.05
N LYS A 137 15.67 11.52 -3.28
CA LYS A 137 15.80 10.68 -4.48
C LYS A 137 14.66 9.68 -4.62
N GLN A 138 14.14 9.13 -3.50
CA GLN A 138 12.97 8.25 -3.55
C GLN A 138 11.68 8.99 -3.92
N ILE A 139 11.51 10.23 -3.47
CA ILE A 139 10.37 11.08 -3.86
C ILE A 139 10.45 11.35 -5.38
N GLU A 140 11.60 11.77 -5.89
CA GLU A 140 11.81 12.00 -7.34
C GLU A 140 11.54 10.74 -8.17
N LEU A 141 11.92 9.56 -7.67
CA LEU A 141 11.62 8.29 -8.32
C LEU A 141 10.11 8.00 -8.33
N LEU A 142 9.41 8.21 -7.21
CA LEU A 142 7.95 8.03 -7.14
C LEU A 142 7.23 8.97 -8.10
N ASP A 143 7.65 10.22 -8.20
CA ASP A 143 7.09 11.18 -9.16
C ASP A 143 7.32 10.71 -10.61
N THR A 144 8.53 10.23 -10.92
CA THR A 144 8.85 9.68 -12.24
C THR A 144 7.99 8.46 -12.57
N VAL A 145 7.82 7.54 -11.62
CA VAL A 145 6.96 6.35 -11.77
C VAL A 145 5.50 6.76 -11.95
N LYS A 146 5.02 7.75 -11.19
CA LYS A 146 3.67 8.30 -11.33
C LYS A 146 3.42 8.83 -12.73
N GLU A 147 4.34 9.61 -13.28
CA GLU A 147 4.22 10.15 -14.64
C GLU A 147 4.14 9.04 -15.69
N ALA A 148 4.97 7.99 -15.57
CA ALA A 148 4.93 6.83 -16.46
C ALA A 148 3.59 6.07 -16.39
N ILE A 149 3.01 5.93 -15.19
CA ILE A 149 1.69 5.30 -15.00
C ILE A 149 0.59 6.19 -15.61
N LEU A 150 0.67 7.51 -15.41
CA LEU A 150 -0.25 8.48 -16.02
C LEU A 150 -0.25 8.39 -17.55
N ASP A 151 0.92 8.22 -18.18
CA ASP A 151 1.01 8.01 -19.61
C ASP A 151 0.18 6.80 -20.07
N ILE A 152 0.23 5.70 -19.31
CA ILE A 152 -0.57 4.50 -19.62
C ILE A 152 -2.07 4.79 -19.45
N TYR A 153 -2.50 5.41 -18.34
CA TYR A 153 -3.92 5.72 -18.13
C TYR A 153 -4.48 6.65 -19.20
N CYS A 154 -3.70 7.63 -19.63
CA CYS A 154 -4.09 8.57 -20.69
C CYS A 154 -4.28 7.90 -22.07
N THR A 155 -3.78 6.67 -22.29
CA THR A 155 -4.01 5.96 -23.55
C THR A 155 -5.45 5.50 -23.74
N LYS A 156 -6.23 5.40 -22.67
CA LYS A 156 -7.58 4.81 -22.69
C LYS A 156 -8.65 5.71 -22.09
N SER A 157 -8.35 6.40 -20.98
CA SER A 157 -9.31 7.21 -20.24
C SER A 157 -9.86 8.40 -21.05
N LYS A 158 -11.11 8.75 -20.79
CA LYS A 158 -11.75 9.99 -21.28
C LYS A 158 -11.42 11.21 -20.40
N LEU A 159 -10.82 10.98 -19.23
CA LEU A 159 -10.43 12.03 -18.29
C LEU A 159 -9.13 12.68 -18.75
N SER A 160 -8.95 13.95 -18.42
CA SER A 160 -7.66 14.63 -18.61
C SER A 160 -6.56 14.05 -17.72
N ARG A 161 -5.30 14.31 -18.06
CA ARG A 161 -4.16 13.89 -17.25
C ARG A 161 -4.23 14.44 -15.83
N GLU A 162 -4.64 15.69 -15.69
CA GLU A 162 -4.80 16.38 -14.42
C GLU A 162 -5.88 15.72 -13.56
N GLU A 163 -7.04 15.40 -14.16
CA GLU A 163 -8.13 14.72 -13.47
C GLU A 163 -7.71 13.31 -13.02
N ILE A 164 -6.98 12.55 -13.84
CA ILE A 164 -6.46 11.23 -13.46
C ILE A 164 -5.47 11.39 -12.30
N SER A 165 -4.54 12.34 -12.38
CA SER A 165 -3.55 12.61 -11.33
C SER A 165 -4.23 12.96 -10.00
N GLU A 166 -5.26 13.80 -10.01
CA GLU A 166 -6.04 14.15 -8.81
C GLU A 166 -6.72 12.92 -8.21
N LYS A 167 -7.33 12.09 -9.04
CA LYS A 167 -7.99 10.84 -8.61
C LYS A 167 -7.00 9.84 -8.04
N MET A 168 -5.78 9.76 -8.60
CA MET A 168 -4.70 8.94 -8.05
C MET A 168 -4.23 9.45 -6.68
N ASN A 169 -4.15 10.76 -6.47
CA ASN A 169 -3.79 11.34 -5.17
C ASN A 169 -4.79 10.95 -4.06
N GLY A 170 -6.08 10.81 -4.41
CA GLY A 170 -7.14 10.47 -3.48
C GLY A 170 -7.48 8.98 -3.39
N GLU A 171 -6.73 8.08 -4.06
CA GLU A 171 -7.08 6.66 -4.17
C GLU A 171 -8.54 6.45 -4.63
N LYS A 172 -8.76 6.54 -5.94
CA LYS A 172 -10.12 6.46 -6.46
C LYS A 172 -10.50 5.02 -6.82
N TRP A 173 -11.57 4.57 -6.19
CA TRP A 173 -12.29 3.33 -6.51
C TRP A 173 -13.44 3.61 -7.45
N TYR A 174 -13.61 2.74 -8.45
CA TYR A 174 -14.66 2.82 -9.46
C TYR A 174 -15.47 1.53 -9.46
N ARG A 175 -16.79 1.65 -9.45
CA ARG A 175 -17.70 0.58 -9.87
C ARG A 175 -17.68 0.49 -11.39
N ALA A 176 -18.23 -0.59 -11.95
CA ALA A 176 -18.22 -0.83 -13.39
C ALA A 176 -18.79 0.35 -14.20
N SER A 177 -19.91 0.96 -13.75
CA SER A 177 -20.52 2.12 -14.41
C SER A 177 -19.62 3.36 -14.39
N GLU A 178 -18.97 3.62 -13.25
CA GLU A 178 -18.05 4.76 -13.11
C GLU A 178 -16.77 4.56 -13.96
N ALA A 179 -16.27 3.33 -14.05
CA ALA A 179 -15.11 3.00 -14.88
C ALA A 179 -15.41 3.12 -16.38
N LEU A 180 -16.63 2.76 -16.81
CA LEU A 180 -17.11 2.94 -18.17
C LEU A 180 -17.26 4.43 -18.52
N GLU A 181 -17.83 5.23 -17.63
CA GLU A 181 -17.96 6.68 -17.79
C GLU A 181 -16.59 7.35 -17.91
N ALA A 182 -15.66 6.99 -17.04
CA ALA A 182 -14.29 7.47 -17.06
C ALA A 182 -13.47 6.97 -18.26
N GLY A 183 -13.97 5.99 -19.01
CA GLY A 183 -13.33 5.45 -20.21
C GLY A 183 -12.23 4.43 -19.95
N PHE A 184 -12.09 3.91 -18.72
CA PHE A 184 -11.14 2.83 -18.43
C PHE A 184 -11.62 1.47 -18.93
N VAL A 185 -12.93 1.29 -19.08
CA VAL A 185 -13.53 0.07 -19.65
C VAL A 185 -14.46 0.43 -20.80
N ASP A 186 -14.71 -0.54 -21.69
CA ASP A 186 -15.52 -0.34 -22.91
C ASP A 186 -16.91 -0.94 -22.79
N GLU A 187 -17.08 -1.97 -21.92
CA GLU A 187 -18.32 -2.73 -21.82
C GLU A 187 -18.51 -3.29 -20.40
N ILE A 188 -19.77 -3.39 -19.97
CA ILE A 188 -20.15 -4.02 -18.71
C ILE A 188 -20.96 -5.26 -19.02
N VAL A 189 -20.63 -6.37 -18.35
CA VAL A 189 -21.38 -7.62 -18.46
C VAL A 189 -21.89 -8.08 -17.12
N GLU A 190 -23.07 -8.71 -17.09
CA GLU A 190 -23.54 -9.38 -15.89
C GLU A 190 -22.64 -10.58 -15.59
N ASN A 191 -22.01 -10.56 -14.41
CA ASN A 191 -21.14 -11.64 -13.93
C ASN A 191 -21.51 -11.95 -12.48
N ASP A 192 -22.20 -13.06 -12.28
CA ASP A 192 -22.69 -13.47 -10.96
C ASP A 192 -21.56 -13.81 -9.98
N ASN A 193 -20.37 -14.14 -10.48
CA ASN A 193 -19.22 -14.56 -9.68
C ASN A 193 -18.28 -13.40 -9.27
N SER A 194 -18.54 -12.16 -9.72
CA SER A 194 -17.62 -11.03 -9.46
C SER A 194 -17.37 -10.81 -7.96
N LEU A 195 -18.42 -10.88 -7.12
CA LEU A 195 -18.28 -10.72 -5.66
C LEU A 195 -17.51 -11.85 -5.02
N GLU A 196 -17.74 -13.10 -5.45
CA GLU A 196 -17.01 -14.26 -4.95
C GLU A 196 -15.53 -14.16 -5.31
N ASN A 197 -15.23 -13.73 -6.51
CA ASN A 197 -13.86 -13.48 -6.98
C ASN A 197 -13.15 -12.41 -6.13
N ILE A 198 -13.84 -11.29 -5.81
CA ILE A 198 -13.26 -10.24 -4.94
C ILE A 198 -13.06 -10.76 -3.52
N LYS A 199 -14.02 -11.50 -2.95
CA LYS A 199 -13.92 -12.04 -1.59
C LYS A 199 -12.77 -13.05 -1.47
N ASN A 200 -12.58 -13.91 -2.46
CA ASN A 200 -11.49 -14.86 -2.47
C ASN A 200 -10.14 -14.14 -2.46
N ILE A 201 -9.99 -13.11 -3.28
CA ILE A 201 -8.79 -12.28 -3.29
C ILE A 201 -8.63 -11.50 -1.98
N SER A 202 -9.70 -10.89 -1.45
CA SER A 202 -9.60 -10.08 -0.24
C SER A 202 -9.24 -10.90 1.02
N ASN A 203 -9.55 -12.19 1.03
CA ASN A 203 -9.16 -13.10 2.11
C ASN A 203 -7.68 -13.55 2.01
N GLU A 204 -7.12 -13.53 0.81
CA GLU A 204 -5.73 -13.93 0.53
C GLU A 204 -4.78 -12.72 0.49
N LEU A 205 -5.34 -11.52 0.35
CA LEU A 205 -4.58 -10.29 0.23
C LEU A 205 -4.46 -9.56 1.55
N HIS A 206 -3.24 -9.11 1.79
CA HIS A 206 -2.95 -8.07 2.75
C HIS A 206 -3.64 -6.76 2.32
N ILE A 207 -4.95 -6.63 2.64
CA ILE A 207 -5.75 -5.41 2.41
C ILE A 207 -5.07 -4.17 3.07
N GLU A 208 -4.21 -4.40 4.04
CA GLU A 208 -3.33 -3.41 4.67
C GLU A 208 -2.44 -2.61 3.68
N ASN A 209 -2.26 -3.10 2.47
CA ASN A 209 -1.52 -2.38 1.42
C ASN A 209 -2.36 -1.29 0.70
N PHE A 210 -3.66 -1.23 0.95
CA PHE A 210 -4.50 -0.14 0.42
C PHE A 210 -4.63 0.98 1.45
N ILE A 211 -4.42 2.22 1.01
CA ILE A 211 -4.48 3.41 1.86
C ILE A 211 -5.87 3.56 2.50
N ASN A 212 -6.94 3.15 1.81
CA ASN A 212 -8.32 3.36 2.25
C ASN A 212 -9.12 2.07 2.33
N GLN A 213 -8.78 1.21 3.31
CA GLN A 213 -9.47 -0.06 3.56
C GLN A 213 -10.97 0.09 3.85
N ASP A 214 -11.35 1.18 4.49
CA ASP A 214 -12.74 1.43 4.85
C ASP A 214 -13.58 1.74 3.61
N LEU A 215 -13.01 2.46 2.64
CA LEU A 215 -13.65 2.73 1.36
C LEU A 215 -13.85 1.44 0.53
N LEU A 216 -12.86 0.53 0.53
CA LEU A 216 -13.01 -0.78 -0.11
C LEU A 216 -14.14 -1.58 0.54
N LYS A 217 -14.20 -1.65 1.87
CA LYS A 217 -15.27 -2.32 2.61
C LYS A 217 -16.64 -1.72 2.33
N GLU A 218 -16.72 -0.40 2.24
CA GLU A 218 -17.95 0.31 1.88
C GLU A 218 -18.40 -0.06 0.47
N LYS A 219 -17.52 -0.04 -0.52
CA LYS A 219 -17.82 -0.41 -1.91
C LYS A 219 -18.25 -1.87 -2.05
N LEU A 220 -17.63 -2.79 -1.32
CA LEU A 220 -18.04 -4.19 -1.29
C LEU A 220 -19.46 -4.35 -0.70
N LYS A 221 -19.80 -3.61 0.36
CA LYS A 221 -21.16 -3.58 0.92
C LYS A 221 -22.18 -3.02 -0.05
N GLU A 222 -21.85 -1.95 -0.78
CA GLU A 222 -22.73 -1.40 -1.82
C GLU A 222 -23.07 -2.45 -2.90
N ILE A 223 -22.05 -3.20 -3.37
CA ILE A 223 -22.23 -4.25 -4.39
C ILE A 223 -23.08 -5.41 -3.84
N GLU A 224 -22.85 -5.85 -2.60
CA GLU A 224 -23.66 -6.90 -1.94
C GLU A 224 -25.12 -6.48 -1.84
N ASN A 225 -25.38 -5.23 -1.49
CA ASN A 225 -26.73 -4.70 -1.39
C ASN A 225 -27.42 -4.64 -2.74
N MET A 226 -26.72 -4.27 -3.81
CA MET A 226 -27.27 -4.27 -5.18
C MET A 226 -27.66 -5.68 -5.66
N LYS A 227 -26.88 -6.73 -5.32
CA LYS A 227 -27.23 -8.12 -5.65
C LYS A 227 -28.43 -8.64 -4.87
N LYS A 228 -28.57 -8.26 -3.61
CA LYS A 228 -29.73 -8.66 -2.77
C LYS A 228 -31.05 -8.05 -3.26
N THR A 229 -31.01 -6.93 -3.96
CA THR A 229 -32.21 -6.25 -4.48
C THR A 229 -32.61 -6.72 -5.87
N GLY A 230 -31.92 -7.73 -6.47
CA GLY A 230 -32.24 -8.36 -7.76
C GLY A 230 -32.67 -7.35 -8.81
N GLY A 231 -31.85 -7.05 -9.79
CA GLY A 231 -31.92 -6.07 -10.88
C GLY A 231 -33.28 -5.62 -11.43
N ARG A 232 -34.22 -5.24 -10.58
CA ARG A 232 -35.42 -4.52 -10.93
C ARG A 232 -35.28 -3.10 -10.41
N ASN A 233 -35.31 -2.14 -11.35
CA ASN A 233 -35.55 -0.76 -11.06
C ASN A 233 -36.77 -0.61 -10.13
N MET A 234 -36.52 -0.53 -8.85
CA MET A 234 -37.41 0.03 -7.87
C MET A 234 -36.57 0.84 -6.92
N GLU A 235 -36.48 2.13 -7.15
CA GLU A 235 -36.18 3.12 -6.13
C GLU A 235 -37.33 3.09 -5.11
N LYS A 236 -37.38 2.03 -4.28
CA LYS A 236 -38.13 2.15 -3.04
C LYS A 236 -37.34 3.08 -2.13
N THR A 237 -37.91 4.23 -1.87
CA THR A 237 -37.33 5.16 -0.91
C THR A 237 -37.20 4.47 0.45
N ILE A 238 -36.22 4.86 1.25
CA ILE A 238 -36.08 4.40 2.65
C ILE A 238 -37.40 4.55 3.40
N GLN A 239 -38.19 5.57 3.07
CA GLN A 239 -39.49 5.85 3.65
C GLN A 239 -40.53 4.78 3.30
N GLU A 240 -40.52 4.22 2.09
CA GLU A 240 -41.43 3.13 1.68
C GLU A 240 -41.06 1.82 2.40
N LEU A 241 -39.74 1.51 2.55
CA LEU A 241 -39.28 0.37 3.33
C LEU A 241 -39.62 0.47 4.83
N ILE A 242 -39.54 1.66 5.42
CA ILE A 242 -39.95 1.93 6.80
C ILE A 242 -41.45 1.69 6.95
N ASN A 243 -42.27 2.09 5.98
CA ASN A 243 -43.72 1.94 6.00
C ASN A 243 -44.18 0.49 5.80
N GLU A 244 -43.50 -0.26 4.92
CA GLU A 244 -43.82 -1.68 4.64
C GLU A 244 -43.33 -2.64 5.73
N HIS A 245 -42.18 -2.36 6.35
CA HIS A 245 -41.55 -3.24 7.34
C HIS A 245 -41.03 -2.49 8.56
N PRO A 246 -41.90 -1.80 9.32
CA PRO A 246 -41.47 -0.91 10.41
C PRO A 246 -40.73 -1.65 11.54
N LYS A 247 -41.11 -2.88 11.84
CA LYS A 247 -40.45 -3.69 12.88
C LYS A 247 -39.02 -4.11 12.41
N LEU A 248 -38.87 -4.60 11.19
CA LEU A 248 -37.60 -5.02 10.61
C LEU A 248 -36.61 -3.85 10.54
N MET A 249 -37.09 -2.68 10.14
CA MET A 249 -36.26 -1.46 10.05
C MET A 249 -35.84 -0.96 11.44
N ASN A 250 -36.69 -1.11 12.46
CA ASN A 250 -36.33 -0.72 13.80
C ASN A 250 -35.33 -1.71 14.42
N ASP A 251 -35.49 -3.02 14.18
CA ASP A 251 -34.54 -4.04 14.61
C ASP A 251 -33.18 -3.83 13.92
N TYR A 252 -33.14 -3.57 12.64
CA TYR A 252 -31.93 -3.24 11.88
C TYR A 252 -31.23 -1.97 12.39
N LYS A 253 -32.03 -0.90 12.65
CA LYS A 253 -31.49 0.33 13.26
C LYS A 253 -30.85 0.07 14.63
N ASN A 254 -31.50 -0.73 15.48
CA ASN A 254 -30.97 -1.08 16.79
C ASN A 254 -29.73 -1.97 16.69
N GLN A 255 -29.68 -2.86 15.71
CA GLN A 255 -28.50 -3.68 15.46
C GLN A 255 -27.32 -2.82 15.03
N ILE A 256 -27.52 -1.89 14.08
CA ILE A 256 -26.48 -0.95 13.64
C ILE A 256 -25.98 -0.06 14.79
N ILE A 257 -26.89 0.48 15.62
CA ILE A 257 -26.54 1.29 16.78
C ILE A 257 -25.67 0.49 17.77
N ASN A 258 -25.99 -0.78 17.98
CA ASN A 258 -25.23 -1.66 18.88
C ASN A 258 -23.86 -2.03 18.29
N GLU A 259 -23.78 -2.31 16.97
CA GLU A 259 -22.53 -2.64 16.30
C GLU A 259 -21.58 -1.43 16.23
N ILE A 260 -22.10 -0.23 15.89
CA ILE A 260 -21.31 1.02 15.90
C ILE A 260 -20.87 1.36 17.32
N GLY A 261 -21.77 1.28 18.31
CA GLY A 261 -21.44 1.60 19.69
C GLY A 261 -20.36 0.68 20.28
N ASN A 262 -20.39 -0.61 19.96
CA ASN A 262 -19.37 -1.55 20.40
C ASN A 262 -18.02 -1.32 19.68
N SER A 263 -18.03 -1.07 18.36
CA SER A 263 -16.82 -0.78 17.61
C SER A 263 -16.15 0.54 18.03
N GLU A 264 -16.94 1.58 18.30
CA GLU A 264 -16.39 2.85 18.83
C GLU A 264 -15.84 2.69 20.24
N LYS A 265 -16.51 1.93 21.10
CA LYS A 265 -16.03 1.66 22.45
C LYS A 265 -14.71 0.91 22.45
N GLU A 266 -14.55 -0.11 21.62
CA GLU A 266 -13.30 -0.85 21.46
C GLU A 266 -12.17 0.05 20.93
N LYS A 267 -12.46 0.92 19.96
CA LYS A 267 -11.48 1.90 19.44
C LYS A 267 -11.05 2.90 20.50
N ILE A 268 -12.00 3.40 21.31
CA ILE A 268 -11.71 4.32 22.41
C ILE A 268 -10.88 3.62 23.50
N GLU A 269 -11.23 2.40 23.88
CA GLU A 269 -10.47 1.62 24.87
C GLU A 269 -9.04 1.33 24.38
N ALA A 270 -8.88 0.97 23.09
CA ALA A 270 -7.57 0.76 22.48
C ALA A 270 -6.73 2.06 22.45
N ALA A 271 -7.35 3.19 22.09
CA ALA A 271 -6.68 4.50 22.09
C ALA A 271 -6.27 4.93 23.50
N ILE A 272 -7.13 4.75 24.49
CA ILE A 272 -6.81 5.03 25.91
C ILE A 272 -5.65 4.15 26.38
N LYS A 273 -5.64 2.87 26.00
CA LYS A 273 -4.55 1.96 26.35
C LYS A 273 -3.23 2.40 25.73
N ALA A 274 -3.20 2.68 24.43
CA ALA A 274 -2.02 3.16 23.72
C ALA A 274 -1.46 4.45 24.33
N GLU A 275 -2.33 5.39 24.66
CA GLU A 275 -1.91 6.66 25.29
C GLU A 275 -1.34 6.46 26.71
N ARG A 276 -1.90 5.56 27.50
CA ARG A 276 -1.32 5.19 28.80
C ARG A 276 0.06 4.56 28.66
N GLU A 277 0.26 3.67 27.69
CA GLU A 277 1.56 3.05 27.40
C GLU A 277 2.56 4.09 26.95
N ARG A 278 2.17 5.05 26.09
CA ARG A 278 3.00 6.17 25.66
C ARG A 278 3.45 7.04 26.85
N ILE A 279 2.53 7.43 27.72
CA ILE A 279 2.84 8.22 28.91
C ILE A 279 3.78 7.46 29.85
N GLN A 280 3.54 6.16 30.09
CA GLN A 280 4.43 5.34 30.92
C GLN A 280 5.82 5.18 30.33
N ALA A 281 5.95 5.11 29.01
CA ALA A 281 7.24 5.08 28.34
C ALA A 281 7.99 6.41 28.49
N LEU A 282 7.30 7.56 28.39
CA LEU A 282 7.88 8.88 28.66
C LEU A 282 8.37 9.01 30.11
N ASP A 283 7.64 8.43 31.09
CA ASP A 283 8.05 8.42 32.50
C ASP A 283 9.36 7.66 32.77
N LYS A 284 9.68 6.69 31.91
CA LYS A 284 10.91 5.90 32.05
C LYS A 284 12.13 6.56 31.44
N ILE A 285 11.99 7.65 30.69
CA ILE A 285 13.12 8.34 30.07
C ILE A 285 13.97 9.02 31.16
N PRO A 286 15.28 8.69 31.28
CA PRO A 286 16.16 9.35 32.22
C PRO A 286 16.33 10.83 31.90
N THR A 287 16.29 11.69 32.93
CA THR A 287 16.48 13.12 32.77
C THR A 287 17.68 13.59 33.60
N LEU A 288 18.54 14.40 33.01
CA LEU A 288 19.76 14.96 33.65
C LEU A 288 19.54 16.34 34.22
N ASN A 289 18.47 17.04 33.84
CA ASN A 289 18.20 18.42 34.29
C ASN A 289 16.69 18.75 34.25
N ASP A 290 16.31 19.88 34.82
CA ASP A 290 14.90 20.28 34.93
C ASP A 290 14.29 20.68 33.59
N SER A 291 15.06 21.18 32.63
CA SER A 291 14.58 21.45 31.26
C SER A 291 14.12 20.18 30.57
N GLN A 292 14.84 19.07 30.72
CA GLN A 292 14.44 17.76 30.16
C GLN A 292 13.17 17.23 30.83
N LYS A 293 12.99 17.43 32.13
CA LYS A 293 11.75 17.09 32.84
C LYS A 293 10.56 17.88 32.30
N GLU A 294 10.77 19.19 32.05
CA GLU A 294 9.74 20.06 31.46
C GLU A 294 9.36 19.59 30.06
N THR A 295 10.34 19.23 29.23
CA THR A 295 10.11 18.69 27.89
C THR A 295 9.28 17.40 27.95
N ILE A 296 9.57 16.48 28.88
CA ILE A 296 8.77 15.27 29.07
C ILE A 296 7.34 15.62 29.51
N ASN A 297 7.16 16.56 30.42
CA ASN A 297 5.83 16.98 30.89
C ASN A 297 5.00 17.59 29.75
N LYS A 298 5.61 18.43 28.91
CA LYS A 298 4.95 18.97 27.71
C LYS A 298 4.57 17.86 26.73
N ALA A 299 5.49 16.92 26.50
CA ALA A 299 5.23 15.77 25.61
C ALA A 299 4.11 14.84 26.10
N LYS A 300 3.84 14.79 27.41
CA LYS A 300 2.72 14.02 27.98
C LYS A 300 1.38 14.67 27.77
N PHE A 301 1.27 16.00 28.00
CA PHE A 301 -0.01 16.64 28.27
C PHE A 301 -0.34 17.83 27.38
N GLU A 302 0.65 18.49 26.79
CA GLU A 302 0.46 19.72 26.00
C GLU A 302 0.71 19.50 24.51
N GLU A 303 1.83 18.87 24.16
CA GLU A 303 2.27 18.58 22.80
C GLU A 303 2.64 17.10 22.70
N PRO A 304 1.68 16.18 22.47
CA PRO A 304 1.94 14.74 22.44
C PRO A 304 3.07 14.36 21.47
N ARG A 305 4.12 13.72 22.00
CA ARG A 305 5.28 13.25 21.23
C ARG A 305 5.61 11.82 21.61
N GLU A 306 6.19 11.10 20.67
CA GLU A 306 6.64 9.74 20.90
C GLU A 306 7.87 9.67 21.80
N PRO A 307 7.96 8.68 22.70
CA PRO A 307 9.11 8.50 23.59
C PRO A 307 10.46 8.45 22.87
N LYS A 308 10.51 7.76 21.72
CA LYS A 308 11.72 7.65 20.89
C LYS A 308 12.25 8.99 20.39
N ASP A 309 11.36 9.94 20.08
CA ASP A 309 11.74 11.25 19.55
C ASP A 309 12.33 12.12 20.67
N ILE A 310 11.79 12.02 21.88
CA ILE A 310 12.32 12.70 23.07
C ILE A 310 13.69 12.12 23.47
N MET A 311 13.84 10.80 23.43
CA MET A 311 15.13 10.16 23.70
C MET A 311 16.21 10.58 22.70
N ALA A 312 15.87 10.64 21.40
CA ALA A 312 16.79 11.11 20.37
C ALA A 312 17.20 12.57 20.59
N GLU A 313 16.26 13.45 20.94
CA GLU A 313 16.53 14.85 21.25
C GLU A 313 17.47 14.99 22.45
N PHE A 314 17.21 14.25 23.53
CA PHE A 314 18.06 14.29 24.72
C PHE A 314 19.46 13.75 24.45
N PHE A 315 19.59 12.69 23.64
CA PHE A 315 20.88 12.13 23.24
C PHE A 315 21.72 13.18 22.50
N VAL A 316 21.14 13.83 21.49
CA VAL A 316 21.82 14.88 20.71
C VAL A 316 22.18 16.09 21.60
N SER A 317 21.28 16.52 22.45
CA SER A 317 21.52 17.66 23.36
C SER A 317 22.64 17.38 24.35
N ASN A 318 22.65 16.19 24.94
CA ASN A 318 23.67 15.79 25.91
C ASN A 318 25.06 15.60 25.24
N ALA A 319 25.11 15.05 24.02
CA ALA A 319 26.34 14.92 23.23
C ALA A 319 26.93 16.30 22.89
N ASN A 320 26.09 17.24 22.46
CA ASN A 320 26.52 18.61 22.15
C ASN A 320 27.06 19.34 23.40
N LYS A 321 26.41 19.13 24.55
CA LYS A 321 26.88 19.74 25.82
C LYS A 321 28.23 19.14 26.25
N ALA A 322 28.39 17.83 26.16
CA ALA A 322 29.67 17.16 26.47
C ALA A 322 30.80 17.67 25.55
N ASN A 323 30.55 17.83 24.26
CA ASN A 323 31.52 18.40 23.31
C ASN A 323 31.90 19.85 23.65
N GLN A 324 30.95 20.66 24.08
CA GLN A 324 31.22 22.03 24.52
C GLN A 324 32.08 22.08 25.81
N GLU A 325 31.79 21.19 26.76
CA GLU A 325 32.58 21.07 27.99
C GLU A 325 34.01 20.58 27.71
N ILE A 326 34.19 19.64 26.82
CA ILE A 326 35.50 19.15 26.34
C ILE A 326 36.27 20.29 25.65
N GLN A 327 35.59 21.06 24.79
CA GLN A 327 36.23 22.18 24.11
C GLN A 327 36.64 23.29 25.10
N ALA A 328 35.77 23.63 26.03
CA ALA A 328 36.09 24.60 27.10
C ALA A 328 37.30 24.17 27.96
N ALA A 329 37.35 22.87 28.33
CA ALA A 329 38.48 22.31 29.06
C ALA A 329 39.77 22.37 28.24
N LYS A 330 39.73 22.07 26.93
CA LYS A 330 40.90 22.25 26.04
C LYS A 330 41.35 23.70 25.96
N ASP A 331 40.43 24.66 25.86
CA ASP A 331 40.73 26.08 25.81
C ASP A 331 41.35 26.59 27.13
N ASP A 332 40.89 26.06 28.29
CA ASP A 332 41.46 26.39 29.61
C ASP A 332 42.89 25.78 29.79
N ILE A 333 43.12 24.57 29.28
CA ILE A 333 44.46 23.95 29.23
C ILE A 333 45.43 24.80 28.38
N LEU A 334 44.97 25.26 27.22
CA LEU A 334 45.74 26.17 26.35
C LEU A 334 46.04 27.53 27.01
N LYS A 335 45.02 28.15 27.63
CA LYS A 335 45.21 29.41 28.37
C LYS A 335 46.16 29.31 29.56
N ALA A 336 46.14 28.14 30.23
CA ALA A 336 47.06 27.87 31.34
C ALA A 336 48.51 27.53 30.89
N GLY A 337 48.78 27.41 29.61
CA GLY A 337 50.09 27.10 29.05
C GLY A 337 50.56 25.67 29.36
N LEU A 338 49.62 24.80 29.68
CA LEU A 338 49.88 23.39 30.03
C LEU A 338 50.01 22.50 28.79
N ASP A 339 49.72 22.99 27.58
CA ASP A 339 49.90 22.32 26.30
C ASP A 339 51.34 21.86 26.02
N LYS A 340 52.32 22.52 26.65
CA LYS A 340 53.75 22.18 26.54
C LYS A 340 54.21 21.08 27.50
N ILE A 341 53.36 20.64 28.45
CA ILE A 341 53.69 19.68 29.50
C ILE A 341 53.11 18.27 29.16
N ILE A 342 52.15 18.19 28.25
CA ILE A 342 51.55 16.92 27.83
C ILE A 342 52.36 16.39 26.64
N PRO A 343 52.88 15.16 26.68
CA PRO A 343 53.55 14.56 25.52
C PRO A 343 52.56 14.50 24.35
N SER A 344 52.96 15.00 23.19
CA SER A 344 52.19 14.88 21.96
C SER A 344 52.05 13.42 21.57
N ASN A 345 50.98 12.78 21.96
CA ASN A 345 50.64 11.45 21.47
C ASN A 345 49.98 11.63 20.09
N SER A 346 50.78 11.69 19.04
CA SER A 346 50.37 11.89 17.65
C SER A 346 49.87 10.63 16.97
N ASP A 347 49.38 9.62 17.73
CA ASP A 347 48.99 8.32 17.17
C ASP A 347 47.56 7.84 17.50
N LEU A 348 46.69 8.73 17.93
CA LEU A 348 45.26 8.39 17.97
C LEU A 348 44.53 9.07 16.81
N GLY A 349 44.32 8.29 15.75
CA GLY A 349 43.57 8.73 14.59
C GLY A 349 42.14 9.19 14.99
N ASP A 350 41.72 10.23 14.39
CA ASP A 350 40.54 11.08 14.68
C ASP A 350 39.17 10.36 14.51
N ASN A 351 39.15 9.04 14.27
CA ASN A 351 37.93 8.30 13.96
C ASN A 351 37.59 7.14 14.91
N SER A 352 38.43 6.85 15.94
CA SER A 352 38.23 5.64 16.74
C SER A 352 37.24 5.77 17.90
N VAL A 353 37.05 6.96 18.44
CA VAL A 353 36.18 7.18 19.62
C VAL A 353 34.72 7.32 19.22
N GLU A 354 34.45 7.97 18.10
CA GLU A 354 33.07 8.07 17.57
C GLU A 354 32.55 6.71 17.11
N ASP A 355 33.38 5.90 16.48
CA ASP A 355 33.03 4.52 16.05
C ASP A 355 32.82 3.57 17.23
N GLU A 356 33.57 3.71 18.33
CA GLU A 356 33.39 2.89 19.53
C GLU A 356 32.15 3.28 20.32
N ILE A 357 31.84 4.56 20.42
CA ILE A 357 30.61 5.06 21.06
C ILE A 357 29.38 4.62 20.25
N TYR A 358 29.47 4.69 18.91
CA TYR A 358 28.39 4.23 18.03
C TYR A 358 28.16 2.72 18.13
N LYS A 359 29.23 1.92 18.18
CA LYS A 359 29.16 0.46 18.38
C LYS A 359 28.65 0.08 19.76
N ALA A 360 29.04 0.79 20.81
CA ALA A 360 28.54 0.56 22.17
C ALA A 360 27.05 0.88 22.29
N ALA A 361 26.57 1.96 21.68
CA ALA A 361 25.16 2.31 21.64
C ALA A 361 24.31 1.29 20.82
N LEU A 362 24.86 0.78 19.71
CA LEU A 362 24.20 -0.23 18.89
C LEU A 362 24.11 -1.59 19.60
N ASN A 363 25.12 -1.97 20.35
CA ASN A 363 25.14 -3.21 21.13
C ASN A 363 24.18 -3.15 22.33
N ALA A 364 24.10 -2.02 23.03
CA ALA A 364 23.14 -1.83 24.10
C ALA A 364 21.68 -1.91 23.61
N TYR A 365 21.40 -1.41 22.42
CA TYR A 365 20.08 -1.51 21.79
C TYR A 365 19.70 -2.95 21.42
N ASN A 366 20.65 -3.74 20.93
CA ASN A 366 20.41 -5.14 20.51
C ASN A 366 20.36 -6.16 21.68
N ASP A 367 20.84 -5.80 22.87
CA ASP A 367 20.78 -6.66 24.06
C ASP A 367 19.47 -6.52 24.86
N GLU A 368 18.66 -5.50 24.61
CA GLU A 368 17.33 -5.34 25.21
C GLU A 368 16.21 -6.07 24.43
N GLU A 369 16.48 -6.64 23.25
CA GLU A 369 15.52 -7.46 22.48
C GLU A 369 15.69 -8.99 22.70
N LYS A 370 16.43 -9.41 23.72
CA LYS A 370 16.49 -10.81 24.17
C LYS A 370 15.87 -10.96 25.56
#